data_9b70782a8abd616869358e965433ffec
#
_entry.id   9b70782a8abd616869358e965433ffec
#
_cell.length_a   1.000
_cell.length_b   1.000
_cell.length_c   1.000
_cell.angle_alpha   90.00
_cell.angle_beta   90.00
_cell.angle_gamma   90.00
#
_symmetry.space_group_name_H-M   'P 1'
#
loop_
_entity.id
_entity.type
_entity.pdbx_description
1 polymer ?
#
loop_
_entity_poly.entity_id
_entity_poly.type
_entity_poly.pdbx_seq_one_letter_code
_entity_poly.pdbx_strand_id
1 'polypeptide(L)'
;MSGISIQSGAACATPSATDVEGVPARTWQGPSAPERLAILRRARSIAIVGASTNPARASYFVSTYLLSSAPYDVYFVNPRATTILGQPAYASLADLPVVPDIVDVFRRDADLPGVAREAVEVGAKALWLQLGSWNEEAAAIAEDGGLDVVMDRCVKIEHARFHGGLHLAGFNTGEITSRKQRVSARR
;
A
#
# COMPACT_ATOMS: atom_id res chain seq x y z
N MET A 1 0.87 -40.34 59.15
CA MET A 1 1.55 -40.39 57.84
C MET A 1 0.66 -39.62 56.86
N SER A 2 0.98 -38.34 56.68
CA SER A 2 0.14 -37.40 55.93
C SER A 2 0.71 -37.29 54.49
N GLY A 3 -0.14 -37.66 53.52
CA GLY A 3 0.18 -37.51 52.10
C GLY A 3 -0.11 -36.12 51.64
N ILE A 4 0.88 -35.41 51.10
CA ILE A 4 0.75 -34.09 50.46
C ILE A 4 0.39 -34.31 49.00
N SER A 5 -0.80 -33.85 48.61
CA SER A 5 -1.29 -33.84 47.24
C SER A 5 -0.81 -32.53 46.54
N ILE A 6 0.03 -32.69 45.53
CA ILE A 6 0.50 -31.56 44.73
C ILE A 6 -0.51 -31.35 43.60
N GLN A 7 -1.27 -30.25 43.66
CA GLN A 7 -2.12 -29.81 42.55
C GLN A 7 -1.27 -29.16 41.47
N SER A 8 -1.35 -29.72 40.27
CA SER A 8 -0.70 -29.27 39.04
C SER A 8 -1.22 -27.91 38.61
N GLY A 9 -0.26 -27.08 38.20
CA GLY A 9 -0.43 -25.67 37.86
C GLY A 9 -1.43 -25.38 36.73
N ALA A 10 -2.15 -24.32 36.95
CA ALA A 10 -2.99 -23.68 35.94
C ALA A 10 -2.10 -23.13 34.81
N ALA A 11 -2.37 -23.56 33.59
CA ALA A 11 -1.80 -23.00 32.37
C ALA A 11 -2.18 -21.53 32.27
N CYS A 12 -1.18 -20.68 32.18
CA CYS A 12 -1.35 -19.25 31.91
C CYS A 12 -1.88 -19.08 30.48
N ALA A 13 -3.18 -18.83 30.35
CA ALA A 13 -3.78 -18.46 29.08
C ALA A 13 -3.27 -17.08 28.67
N THR A 14 -2.53 -17.00 27.59
CA THR A 14 -2.16 -15.75 26.95
C THR A 14 -3.43 -15.05 26.47
N PRO A 15 -3.68 -13.77 26.83
CA PRO A 15 -4.85 -13.06 26.33
C PRO A 15 -4.71 -12.90 24.81
N SER A 16 -5.70 -13.44 24.10
CA SER A 16 -5.95 -13.22 22.70
C SER A 16 -6.03 -11.72 22.42
N ALA A 17 -5.47 -11.30 21.27
CA ALA A 17 -5.49 -9.94 20.79
C ALA A 17 -6.93 -9.37 20.90
N THR A 18 -7.08 -8.27 21.62
CA THR A 18 -8.34 -7.55 21.79
C THR A 18 -8.84 -7.09 20.43
N ASP A 19 -9.90 -7.74 19.95
CA ASP A 19 -10.74 -7.28 18.86
C ASP A 19 -11.31 -5.92 19.25
N VAL A 20 -10.96 -4.89 18.49
CA VAL A 20 -11.63 -3.60 18.55
C VAL A 20 -12.99 -3.83 17.89
N GLU A 21 -14.05 -3.82 18.68
CA GLU A 21 -15.43 -4.05 18.21
C GLU A 21 -15.73 -3.17 17.00
N GLY A 22 -16.11 -3.79 15.88
CA GLY A 22 -16.64 -3.13 14.68
C GLY A 22 -15.74 -3.01 13.45
N VAL A 23 -14.48 -3.43 13.51
CA VAL A 23 -13.64 -3.49 12.30
C VAL A 23 -13.61 -4.93 11.78
N PRO A 24 -14.11 -5.22 10.56
CA PRO A 24 -14.05 -6.58 10.02
C PRO A 24 -12.60 -7.06 10.00
N ALA A 25 -12.40 -8.32 10.38
CA ALA A 25 -11.07 -8.93 10.37
C ALA A 25 -10.52 -8.87 8.93
N ARG A 26 -9.30 -8.36 8.78
CA ARG A 26 -8.59 -8.34 7.50
C ARG A 26 -8.16 -9.76 7.16
N THR A 27 -8.73 -10.34 6.10
CA THR A 27 -8.45 -11.72 5.67
C THR A 27 -7.48 -11.80 4.53
N TRP A 28 -7.42 -10.76 3.67
CA TRP A 28 -6.50 -10.71 2.54
C TRP A 28 -5.05 -10.60 3.00
N GLN A 29 -4.20 -11.41 2.36
CA GLN A 29 -2.76 -11.42 2.61
C GLN A 29 -2.02 -10.90 1.39
N GLY A 30 -1.35 -9.78 1.55
CA GLY A 30 -0.60 -9.15 0.48
C GLY A 30 0.76 -9.76 0.22
N PRO A 31 1.41 -9.32 -0.86
CA PRO A 31 2.73 -9.79 -1.24
C PRO A 31 3.78 -9.47 -0.17
N SER A 32 4.72 -10.37 -0.04
CA SER A 32 5.91 -10.22 0.81
C SER A 32 6.79 -9.06 0.36
N ALA A 33 7.77 -8.66 1.19
CA ALA A 33 8.69 -7.58 0.82
C ALA A 33 9.51 -7.87 -0.46
N PRO A 34 10.03 -9.10 -0.70
CA PRO A 34 10.66 -9.44 -1.97
C PRO A 34 9.72 -9.33 -3.18
N GLU A 35 8.46 -9.74 -3.06
CA GLU A 35 7.48 -9.65 -4.13
C GLU A 35 7.12 -8.19 -4.45
N ARG A 36 6.92 -7.34 -3.43
CA ARG A 36 6.73 -5.89 -3.65
C ARG A 36 7.94 -5.25 -4.33
N LEU A 37 9.16 -5.65 -3.94
CA LEU A 37 10.38 -5.21 -4.63
C LEU A 37 10.37 -5.65 -6.10
N ALA A 38 9.95 -6.88 -6.40
CA ALA A 38 9.86 -7.37 -7.78
C ALA A 38 8.85 -6.56 -8.61
N ILE A 39 7.69 -6.20 -8.02
CA ILE A 39 6.71 -5.31 -8.66
C ILE A 39 7.36 -3.96 -9.02
N LEU A 40 8.02 -3.32 -8.04
CA LEU A 40 8.67 -2.02 -8.25
C LEU A 40 9.81 -2.07 -9.27
N ARG A 41 10.61 -3.15 -9.28
CA ARG A 41 11.75 -3.29 -10.21
C ARG A 41 11.35 -3.52 -11.66
N ARG A 42 10.22 -4.20 -11.90
CA ARG A 42 9.76 -4.45 -13.27
C ARG A 42 8.94 -3.29 -13.84
N ALA A 43 8.42 -2.41 -13.00
CA ALA A 43 7.65 -1.25 -13.42
C ALA A 43 8.53 -0.20 -14.08
N ARG A 44 8.02 0.43 -15.13
CA ARG A 44 8.59 1.59 -15.81
C ARG A 44 7.70 2.81 -15.71
N SER A 45 6.41 2.60 -15.52
CA SER A 45 5.41 3.66 -15.46
C SER A 45 4.49 3.50 -14.26
N ILE A 46 4.10 4.65 -13.67
CA ILE A 46 3.16 4.71 -12.55
C ILE A 46 2.08 5.75 -12.86
N ALA A 47 0.81 5.33 -12.84
CA ALA A 47 -0.33 6.24 -12.86
C ALA A 47 -0.81 6.54 -11.45
N ILE A 48 -0.87 7.81 -11.06
CA ILE A 48 -1.32 8.25 -9.73
C ILE A 48 -2.78 8.69 -9.84
N VAL A 49 -3.70 7.84 -9.38
CA VAL A 49 -5.15 8.10 -9.37
C VAL A 49 -5.55 8.87 -8.11
N GLY A 50 -6.17 10.04 -8.30
CA GLY A 50 -6.47 10.96 -7.21
C GLY A 50 -5.29 11.87 -6.86
N ALA A 51 -4.38 12.07 -7.80
CA ALA A 51 -3.31 13.05 -7.70
C ALA A 51 -3.88 14.46 -7.40
N SER A 52 -3.18 15.24 -6.59
CA SER A 52 -3.64 16.56 -6.13
C SER A 52 -2.63 17.66 -6.42
N THR A 53 -3.11 18.86 -6.72
CA THR A 53 -2.30 20.09 -6.79
C THR A 53 -2.01 20.67 -5.42
N ASN A 54 -2.69 20.21 -4.37
CA ASN A 54 -2.54 20.73 -3.01
C ASN A 54 -1.33 20.11 -2.31
N PRO A 55 -0.29 20.92 -1.91
CA PRO A 55 0.91 20.40 -1.24
C PRO A 55 0.66 19.70 0.10
N ALA A 56 -0.47 19.97 0.76
CA ALA A 56 -0.84 19.31 2.01
C ALA A 56 -1.37 17.86 1.83
N ARG A 57 -1.57 17.43 0.59
CA ARG A 57 -2.08 16.08 0.30
C ARG A 57 -0.96 15.06 0.14
N ALA A 58 -1.17 13.87 0.65
CA ALA A 58 -0.20 12.77 0.55
C ALA A 58 0.18 12.45 -0.91
N SER A 59 -0.79 12.49 -1.84
CA SER A 59 -0.53 12.29 -3.26
C SER A 59 0.45 13.30 -3.84
N TYR A 60 0.38 14.58 -3.45
CA TYR A 60 1.34 15.60 -3.90
C TYR A 60 2.77 15.26 -3.46
N PHE A 61 2.93 14.89 -2.19
CA PHE A 61 4.23 14.56 -1.62
C PHE A 61 4.84 13.29 -2.25
N VAL A 62 4.04 12.26 -2.46
CA VAL A 62 4.48 11.03 -3.15
C VAL A 62 4.83 11.32 -4.60
N SER A 63 4.00 12.09 -5.31
CA SER A 63 4.24 12.52 -6.70
C SER A 63 5.56 13.26 -6.86
N THR A 64 5.83 14.23 -5.98
CA THR A 64 7.10 14.99 -5.98
C THR A 64 8.31 14.07 -5.84
N TYR A 65 8.23 13.09 -4.93
CA TYR A 65 9.29 12.10 -4.75
C TYR A 65 9.48 11.23 -6.00
N LEU A 66 8.40 10.69 -6.56
CA LEU A 66 8.49 9.81 -7.72
C LEU A 66 9.07 10.52 -8.94
N LEU A 67 8.68 11.78 -9.18
CA LEU A 67 9.25 12.59 -10.26
C LEU A 67 10.74 12.92 -10.09
N SER A 68 11.19 13.10 -8.84
CA SER A 68 12.56 13.58 -8.58
C SER A 68 13.58 12.47 -8.29
N SER A 69 13.11 11.32 -7.79
CA SER A 69 14.00 10.35 -7.15
C SER A 69 13.76 8.90 -7.60
N ALA A 70 12.79 8.67 -8.48
CA ALA A 70 12.48 7.34 -8.97
C ALA A 70 12.61 7.25 -10.50
N PRO A 71 12.94 6.07 -11.06
CA PRO A 71 13.19 5.91 -12.49
C PRO A 71 11.91 5.63 -13.30
N TYR A 72 10.75 6.15 -12.84
CA TYR A 72 9.46 5.87 -13.47
C TYR A 72 8.96 7.04 -14.30
N ASP A 73 8.28 6.73 -15.40
CA ASP A 73 7.39 7.67 -16.07
C ASP A 73 6.13 7.82 -15.23
N VAL A 74 5.86 9.04 -14.74
CA VAL A 74 4.75 9.32 -13.81
C VAL A 74 3.62 10.01 -14.55
N TYR A 75 2.43 9.45 -14.45
CA TYR A 75 1.20 9.99 -15.05
C TYR A 75 0.19 10.35 -13.95
N PHE A 76 -0.47 11.49 -14.11
CA PHE A 76 -1.44 11.97 -13.13
C PHE A 76 -2.86 11.78 -13.62
N VAL A 77 -3.72 11.19 -12.80
CA VAL A 77 -5.15 11.02 -13.09
C VAL A 77 -5.96 11.80 -12.08
N ASN A 78 -6.59 12.89 -12.57
CA ASN A 78 -7.51 13.73 -11.81
C ASN A 78 -8.45 14.48 -12.77
N PRO A 79 -9.78 14.20 -12.76
CA PRO A 79 -10.74 14.85 -13.67
C PRO A 79 -10.93 16.35 -13.41
N ARG A 80 -10.37 16.90 -12.32
CA ARG A 80 -10.53 18.31 -11.92
C ARG A 80 -9.26 19.14 -12.16
N ALA A 81 -8.21 18.57 -12.70
CA ALA A 81 -6.96 19.26 -12.96
C ALA A 81 -6.48 18.99 -14.39
N THR A 82 -5.93 20.00 -15.05
CA THR A 82 -5.27 19.87 -16.35
C THR A 82 -3.78 19.64 -16.21
N THR A 83 -3.20 20.12 -15.12
CA THR A 83 -1.77 19.96 -14.82
C THR A 83 -1.54 19.74 -13.33
N ILE A 84 -0.57 18.90 -12.98
CA ILE A 84 -0.11 18.64 -11.62
C ILE A 84 1.41 18.60 -11.66
N LEU A 85 2.08 19.35 -10.77
CA LEU A 85 3.54 19.46 -10.72
C LEU A 85 4.20 19.75 -12.11
N GLY A 86 3.51 20.56 -12.93
CA GLY A 86 4.00 20.92 -14.26
C GLY A 86 3.83 19.84 -15.34
N GLN A 87 3.26 18.70 -15.02
CA GLN A 87 2.97 17.60 -15.94
C GLN A 87 1.47 17.58 -16.30
N PRO A 88 1.10 17.07 -17.49
CA PRO A 88 -0.31 16.87 -17.86
C PRO A 88 -1.03 15.98 -16.83
N ALA A 89 -2.31 16.30 -16.57
CA ALA A 89 -3.20 15.44 -15.82
C ALA A 89 -4.35 14.98 -16.73
N TYR A 90 -4.72 13.73 -16.62
CA TYR A 90 -5.72 13.04 -17.42
C TYR A 90 -6.99 12.83 -16.62
N ALA A 91 -8.15 12.78 -17.27
CA ALA A 91 -9.43 12.66 -16.57
C ALA A 91 -9.64 11.26 -16.01
N SER A 92 -9.19 10.23 -16.72
CA SER A 92 -9.32 8.80 -16.35
C SER A 92 -8.07 8.01 -16.73
N LEU A 93 -7.99 6.75 -16.30
CA LEU A 93 -6.93 5.82 -16.71
C LEU A 93 -6.97 5.52 -18.21
N ALA A 94 -8.16 5.51 -18.82
CA ALA A 94 -8.35 5.26 -20.24
C ALA A 94 -7.80 6.38 -21.14
N ASP A 95 -7.66 7.61 -20.60
CA ASP A 95 -7.13 8.75 -21.34
C ASP A 95 -5.59 8.79 -21.36
N LEU A 96 -4.93 7.89 -20.65
CA LEU A 96 -3.46 7.85 -20.59
C LEU A 96 -2.87 7.47 -21.96
N PRO A 97 -1.72 8.06 -22.35
CA PRO A 97 -1.05 7.73 -23.62
C PRO A 97 -0.38 6.34 -23.60
N VAL A 98 -0.32 5.69 -22.44
CA VAL A 98 0.30 4.38 -22.24
C VAL A 98 -0.51 3.57 -21.23
N VAL A 99 -0.39 2.25 -21.30
CA VAL A 99 -0.86 1.35 -20.25
C VAL A 99 0.11 1.43 -19.06
N PRO A 100 -0.33 1.86 -17.87
CA PRO A 100 0.57 1.97 -16.72
C PRO A 100 0.96 0.59 -16.17
N ASP A 101 2.20 0.44 -15.73
CA ASP A 101 2.63 -0.76 -15.02
C ASP A 101 2.03 -0.83 -13.61
N ILE A 102 1.97 0.31 -12.92
CA ILE A 102 1.38 0.42 -11.57
C ILE A 102 0.32 1.50 -11.59
N VAL A 103 -0.85 1.18 -11.05
CA VAL A 103 -1.91 2.14 -10.70
C VAL A 103 -1.84 2.41 -9.20
N ASP A 104 -1.30 3.58 -8.82
CA ASP A 104 -1.11 4.02 -7.44
C ASP A 104 -2.28 4.90 -7.00
N VAL A 105 -3.03 4.49 -5.97
CA VAL A 105 -4.37 5.01 -5.69
C VAL A 105 -4.43 5.84 -4.42
N PHE A 106 -4.90 7.09 -4.57
CA PHE A 106 -5.18 8.05 -3.51
C PHE A 106 -6.67 8.42 -3.51
N ARG A 107 -7.53 7.43 -3.32
CA ARG A 107 -8.98 7.59 -3.28
C ARG A 107 -9.52 7.09 -1.95
N ARG A 108 -10.80 7.39 -1.65
CA ARG A 108 -11.49 6.85 -0.47
C ARG A 108 -11.74 5.36 -0.68
N ASP A 109 -11.77 4.60 0.40
CA ASP A 109 -11.95 3.15 0.33
C ASP A 109 -13.21 2.71 -0.42
N ALA A 110 -14.30 3.49 -0.35
CA ALA A 110 -15.52 3.24 -1.11
C ALA A 110 -15.36 3.38 -2.64
N ASP A 111 -14.37 4.14 -3.11
CA ASP A 111 -14.12 4.38 -4.53
C ASP A 111 -13.19 3.30 -5.13
N LEU A 112 -12.49 2.50 -4.29
CA LEU A 112 -11.42 1.59 -4.72
C LEU A 112 -11.90 0.46 -5.65
N PRO A 113 -13.09 -0.17 -5.45
CA PRO A 113 -13.57 -1.20 -6.39
C PRO A 113 -13.76 -0.66 -7.81
N GLY A 114 -14.20 0.60 -7.96
CA GLY A 114 -14.31 1.27 -9.26
C GLY A 114 -12.95 1.45 -9.92
N VAL A 115 -11.96 1.95 -9.17
CA VAL A 115 -10.59 2.11 -9.69
C VAL A 115 -9.94 0.77 -10.03
N ALA A 116 -10.22 -0.30 -9.27
CA ALA A 116 -9.73 -1.63 -9.58
C ALA A 116 -10.25 -2.13 -10.94
N ARG A 117 -11.55 -1.95 -11.23
CA ARG A 117 -12.13 -2.27 -12.54
C ARG A 117 -11.49 -1.48 -13.68
N GLU A 118 -11.34 -0.16 -13.51
CA GLU A 118 -10.65 0.68 -14.50
C GLU A 118 -9.20 0.22 -14.74
N ALA A 119 -8.47 -0.15 -13.68
CA ALA A 119 -7.11 -0.65 -13.80
C ALA A 119 -7.02 -1.98 -14.58
N VAL A 120 -7.99 -2.88 -14.37
CA VAL A 120 -8.12 -4.13 -15.13
C VAL A 120 -8.44 -3.83 -16.60
N GLU A 121 -9.42 -2.96 -16.86
CA GLU A 121 -9.87 -2.60 -18.22
C GLU A 121 -8.74 -2.00 -19.07
N VAL A 122 -7.89 -1.15 -18.49
CA VAL A 122 -6.75 -0.58 -19.23
C VAL A 122 -5.57 -1.54 -19.34
N GLY A 123 -5.61 -2.71 -18.69
CA GLY A 123 -4.55 -3.72 -18.74
C GLY A 123 -3.33 -3.38 -17.91
N ALA A 124 -3.48 -2.65 -16.80
CA ALA A 124 -2.41 -2.41 -15.85
C ALA A 124 -1.84 -3.73 -15.30
N LYS A 125 -0.63 -3.68 -14.72
CA LYS A 125 0.02 -4.89 -14.17
C LYS A 125 -0.10 -5.01 -12.66
N ALA A 126 -0.26 -3.88 -11.97
CA ALA A 126 -0.39 -3.85 -10.53
C ALA A 126 -1.32 -2.73 -10.05
N LEU A 127 -2.12 -3.03 -9.03
CA LEU A 127 -2.91 -2.08 -8.26
C LEU A 127 -2.23 -1.84 -6.91
N TRP A 128 -1.90 -0.57 -6.62
CA TRP A 128 -1.21 -0.20 -5.40
C TRP A 128 -2.09 0.73 -4.57
N LEU A 129 -2.62 0.23 -3.45
CA LEU A 129 -3.41 1.02 -2.51
C LEU A 129 -2.50 1.54 -1.40
N GLN A 130 -2.51 2.84 -1.22
CA GLN A 130 -1.61 3.56 -0.33
C GLN A 130 -1.79 3.22 1.15
N LEU A 131 -0.83 3.67 1.96
CA LEU A 131 -0.83 3.48 3.41
C LEU A 131 -2.15 3.96 4.02
N GLY A 132 -2.83 3.09 4.76
CA GLY A 132 -4.13 3.33 5.37
C GLY A 132 -5.32 2.93 4.50
N SER A 133 -5.14 2.66 3.20
CA SER A 133 -6.20 2.21 2.29
C SER A 133 -6.30 0.69 2.28
N TRP A 134 -7.52 0.19 2.51
CA TRP A 134 -7.81 -1.24 2.56
C TRP A 134 -9.20 -1.54 2.01
N ASN A 135 -9.29 -2.39 1.01
CA ASN A 135 -10.57 -2.84 0.44
C ASN A 135 -10.40 -4.21 -0.21
N GLU A 136 -10.95 -5.26 0.41
CA GLU A 136 -10.81 -6.65 -0.07
C GLU A 136 -11.60 -6.91 -1.35
N GLU A 137 -12.71 -6.19 -1.59
CA GLU A 137 -13.44 -6.26 -2.86
C GLU A 137 -12.57 -5.73 -4.02
N ALA A 138 -11.90 -4.60 -3.82
CA ALA A 138 -11.00 -4.04 -4.83
C ALA A 138 -9.82 -4.98 -5.10
N ALA A 139 -9.30 -5.65 -4.06
CA ALA A 139 -8.24 -6.65 -4.21
C ALA A 139 -8.71 -7.83 -5.04
N ALA A 140 -9.88 -8.41 -4.72
CA ALA A 140 -10.45 -9.54 -5.47
C ALA A 140 -10.67 -9.19 -6.95
N ILE A 141 -11.25 -8.01 -7.25
CA ILE A 141 -11.46 -7.54 -8.62
C ILE A 141 -10.13 -7.47 -9.39
N ALA A 142 -9.10 -6.91 -8.77
CA ALA A 142 -7.81 -6.73 -9.41
C ALA A 142 -7.09 -8.07 -9.61
N GLU A 143 -7.09 -8.96 -8.60
CA GLU A 143 -6.48 -10.30 -8.68
C GLU A 143 -7.18 -11.20 -9.70
N ASP A 144 -8.53 -11.18 -9.74
CA ASP A 144 -9.32 -11.89 -10.76
C ASP A 144 -9.03 -11.37 -12.18
N GLY A 145 -8.72 -10.07 -12.29
CA GLY A 145 -8.25 -9.42 -13.52
C GLY A 145 -6.78 -9.68 -13.85
N GLY A 146 -6.05 -10.42 -13.02
CA GLY A 146 -4.64 -10.80 -13.25
C GLY A 146 -3.63 -9.72 -12.82
N LEU A 147 -4.02 -8.72 -12.03
CA LEU A 147 -3.11 -7.72 -11.50
C LEU A 147 -2.45 -8.20 -10.20
N ASP A 148 -1.21 -7.80 -9.99
CA ASP A 148 -0.65 -7.85 -8.63
C ASP A 148 -1.31 -6.78 -7.75
N VAL A 149 -1.57 -7.13 -6.50
CA VAL A 149 -2.21 -6.20 -5.57
C VAL A 149 -1.32 -5.92 -4.37
N VAL A 150 -1.19 -4.65 -4.03
CA VAL A 150 -0.52 -4.19 -2.79
C VAL A 150 -1.48 -3.27 -2.05
N MET A 151 -1.76 -3.54 -0.77
CA MET A 151 -2.59 -2.68 0.07
C MET A 151 -1.85 -2.23 1.33
N ASP A 152 -2.27 -1.08 1.86
CA ASP A 152 -1.75 -0.49 3.10
C ASP A 152 -0.22 -0.30 3.07
N ARG A 153 0.30 0.14 1.92
CA ARG A 153 1.73 0.42 1.73
C ARG A 153 1.95 1.71 0.94
N CYS A 154 2.81 2.58 1.43
CA CYS A 154 3.19 3.76 0.68
C CYS A 154 4.26 3.40 -0.36
N VAL A 155 3.94 3.60 -1.64
CA VAL A 155 4.86 3.29 -2.77
C VAL A 155 6.20 4.02 -2.62
N LYS A 156 6.18 5.28 -2.17
CA LYS A 156 7.40 6.06 -1.90
C LYS A 156 8.27 5.40 -0.83
N ILE A 157 7.66 4.98 0.29
CA ILE A 157 8.39 4.35 1.40
C ILE A 157 8.99 3.03 0.96
N GLU A 158 8.22 2.19 0.27
CA GLU A 158 8.71 0.91 -0.24
C GLU A 158 9.84 1.12 -1.26
N HIS A 159 9.67 2.06 -2.22
CA HIS A 159 10.73 2.39 -3.18
C HIS A 159 12.01 2.89 -2.50
N ALA A 160 11.89 3.88 -1.59
CA ALA A 160 13.05 4.44 -0.89
C ALA A 160 13.77 3.39 -0.03
N ARG A 161 13.03 2.49 0.59
CA ARG A 161 13.55 1.39 1.38
C ARG A 161 14.37 0.41 0.55
N PHE A 162 13.89 0.05 -0.63
CA PHE A 162 14.56 -0.92 -1.49
C PHE A 162 15.72 -0.33 -2.31
N HIS A 163 15.71 0.97 -2.58
CA HIS A 163 16.70 1.64 -3.42
C HIS A 163 17.59 2.63 -2.66
N GLY A 164 17.28 2.89 -1.38
CA GLY A 164 18.03 3.84 -0.56
C GLY A 164 19.11 3.20 0.32
N GLY A 165 19.91 4.05 0.99
CA GLY A 165 20.99 3.63 1.90
C GLY A 165 20.57 2.77 3.08
N LEU A 166 19.29 2.74 3.46
CA LEU A 166 18.75 1.86 4.48
C LEU A 166 18.85 0.38 4.11
N HIS A 167 18.73 0.06 2.82
CA HIS A 167 18.92 -1.31 2.33
C HIS A 167 20.39 -1.75 2.46
N LEU A 168 21.31 -0.86 2.14
CA LEU A 168 22.75 -1.10 2.27
C LEU A 168 23.21 -1.22 3.74
N ALA A 169 22.49 -0.59 4.67
CA ALA A 169 22.75 -0.67 6.11
C ALA A 169 22.11 -1.89 6.80
N GLY A 170 21.46 -2.79 6.06
CA GLY A 170 20.87 -4.01 6.61
C GLY A 170 19.56 -3.81 7.40
N PHE A 171 18.99 -2.61 7.42
CA PHE A 171 17.70 -2.32 8.09
C PHE A 171 16.49 -2.84 7.31
N ASN A 172 16.52 -4.10 6.94
CA ASN A 172 15.46 -4.73 6.16
C ASN A 172 14.44 -5.43 7.08
N THR A 173 13.77 -4.68 7.94
CA THR A 173 12.86 -5.22 8.97
C THR A 173 11.54 -5.79 8.44
N GLY A 174 11.28 -5.79 7.11
CA GLY A 174 10.07 -6.39 6.54
C GLY A 174 8.76 -5.62 6.81
N GLU A 175 8.66 -4.84 7.87
CA GLU A 175 7.43 -4.17 8.28
C GLU A 175 7.59 -2.67 8.48
N ILE A 176 6.86 -1.87 7.69
CA ILE A 176 6.52 -0.50 8.01
C ILE A 176 5.02 -0.48 8.27
N THR A 177 4.63 -0.18 9.49
CA THR A 177 3.23 -0.07 9.89
C THR A 177 2.90 1.37 10.28
N SER A 178 1.71 1.84 9.92
CA SER A 178 1.18 3.12 10.39
C SER A 178 0.74 3.09 11.87
N ARG A 179 0.71 1.92 12.50
CA ARG A 179 0.36 1.78 13.91
C ARG A 179 1.47 2.36 14.77
N LYS A 180 1.14 3.30 15.67
CA LYS A 180 2.06 3.77 16.71
C LYS A 180 2.51 2.58 17.55
N GLN A 181 3.80 2.25 17.50
CA GLN A 181 4.38 1.31 18.45
C GLN A 181 4.27 1.92 19.85
N ARG A 182 3.54 1.25 20.75
CA ARG A 182 3.62 1.57 22.18
C ARG A 182 5.00 1.14 22.66
N VAL A 183 5.86 2.10 22.91
CA VAL A 183 7.12 1.86 23.61
C VAL A 183 6.75 1.41 25.02
N SER A 184 6.89 0.13 25.31
CA SER A 184 6.81 -0.38 26.67
C SER A 184 8.01 0.18 27.44
N ALA A 185 7.76 1.10 28.37
CA ALA A 185 8.79 1.55 29.29
C ALA A 185 9.22 0.33 30.11
N ARG A 186 10.43 -0.18 29.88
CA ARG A 186 11.09 -1.10 30.80
C ARG A 186 11.44 -0.31 32.05
N ARG A 187 10.85 -0.71 33.18
CA ARG A 187 11.34 -0.34 34.52
C ARG A 187 12.53 -1.25 34.89
#